data_f47a836ee8a811c3b23f1cf6628831d8
#
_entry.id   f47a836ee8a811c3b23f1cf6628831d8
#
_cell.length_a   1.000
_cell.length_b   1.000
_cell.length_c   1.000
_cell.angle_alpha   90.00
_cell.angle_beta   90.00
_cell.angle_gamma   90.00
#
_symmetry.space_group_name_H-M   'P 1'
#
loop_
_entity.id
_entity.type
_entity.pdbx_description
1 polymer ?
#
loop_
_entity_poly.entity_id
_entity_poly.type
_entity_poly.pdbx_seq_one_letter_code
_entity_poly.pdbx_strand_id
1 'polypeptide(L)'
;MTEEIPIWRIKYLPKTLDDVCGRQEIIKNLKEIIKKRNFPHLLFVGTEGIGKTTIARLFAKEFLGKYSDANYKLVYANEPLTEEERALASSEAYVSKSKIGSIAGKRITTPAFIKVKVKPFVQIKVLGDAPFKILIVKNFEALGSNQQGFRRLMEIYGSNCRMILITTKISGIIEPIISRCQLFLITQVDFISFKELIIDISKKESFQIDNDVIIILYKLCEGKISQAIDLLQLCSISGKPIDVETLYENSQKFQNNLVRSLLLLTLKGDFPKARELARTIISSYKYNAHELFNLLLDEIIKLPLSKFARSNLINLIAEADFRALDGIDNDIQINALLSKICLFSENL
;
A
#
# COMPACT_ATOMS: atom_id res chain seq x y z
N MET A 1 -3.39 -31.20 -18.96
CA MET A 1 -3.76 -29.78 -18.84
C MET A 1 -3.85 -29.53 -17.36
N THR A 2 -2.85 -28.91 -16.76
CA THR A 2 -2.92 -28.44 -15.36
C THR A 2 -3.91 -27.29 -15.35
N GLU A 3 -5.08 -27.49 -14.77
CA GLU A 3 -6.01 -26.40 -14.47
C GLU A 3 -5.28 -25.42 -13.56
N GLU A 4 -4.91 -24.26 -14.11
CA GLU A 4 -4.39 -23.14 -13.31
C GLU A 4 -5.50 -22.75 -12.34
N ILE A 5 -5.29 -22.96 -11.05
CA ILE A 5 -6.22 -22.50 -10.01
C ILE A 5 -6.26 -20.98 -10.10
N PRO A 6 -7.37 -20.37 -10.53
CA PRO A 6 -7.41 -18.93 -10.72
C PRO A 6 -7.25 -18.23 -9.36
N ILE A 7 -6.38 -17.23 -9.28
CA ILE A 7 -6.17 -16.43 -8.07
C ILE A 7 -7.50 -15.72 -7.74
N TRP A 8 -8.10 -16.04 -6.60
CA TRP A 8 -9.42 -15.50 -6.21
C TRP A 8 -9.43 -13.97 -6.14
N ARG A 9 -8.35 -13.38 -5.69
CA ARG A 9 -8.19 -11.93 -5.66
C ARG A 9 -8.35 -11.27 -7.04
N ILE A 10 -8.01 -11.97 -8.12
CA ILE A 10 -8.21 -11.51 -9.50
C ILE A 10 -9.60 -11.87 -9.98
N LYS A 11 -10.06 -13.11 -9.70
CA LYS A 11 -11.38 -13.63 -10.10
C LYS A 11 -12.52 -12.78 -9.56
N TYR A 12 -12.41 -12.33 -8.29
CA TYR A 12 -13.43 -11.54 -7.59
C TYR A 12 -13.17 -10.04 -7.58
N LEU A 13 -12.29 -9.53 -8.46
CA LEU A 13 -12.17 -8.09 -8.66
C LEU A 13 -13.48 -7.52 -9.23
N PRO A 14 -14.03 -6.44 -8.65
CA PRO A 14 -15.21 -5.78 -9.20
C PRO A 14 -14.91 -5.28 -10.61
N LYS A 15 -15.88 -5.44 -11.51
CA LYS A 15 -15.77 -5.04 -12.92
C LYS A 15 -16.36 -3.66 -13.18
N THR A 16 -17.34 -3.25 -12.36
CA THR A 16 -18.01 -1.95 -12.41
C THR A 16 -18.00 -1.29 -11.04
N LEU A 17 -18.34 -0.01 -10.94
CA LEU A 17 -18.51 0.67 -9.67
C LEU A 17 -19.65 0.07 -8.83
N ASP A 18 -20.68 -0.50 -9.48
CA ASP A 18 -21.79 -1.15 -8.78
C ASP A 18 -21.38 -2.45 -8.06
N ASP A 19 -20.37 -3.14 -8.58
CA ASP A 19 -19.87 -4.38 -7.99
C ASP A 19 -18.98 -4.12 -6.74
N VAL A 20 -18.69 -2.86 -6.44
CA VAL A 20 -17.85 -2.51 -5.28
C VAL A 20 -18.62 -2.74 -4.00
N CYS A 21 -18.15 -3.66 -3.18
CA CYS A 21 -18.74 -4.02 -1.91
C CYS A 21 -18.75 -2.83 -0.93
N GLY A 22 -19.94 -2.50 -0.42
CA GLY A 22 -20.13 -1.40 0.53
C GLY A 22 -19.88 0.00 -0.05
N ARG A 23 -19.73 0.99 0.82
CA ARG A 23 -19.35 2.38 0.44
C ARG A 23 -20.31 3.05 -0.53
N GLN A 24 -21.60 2.76 -0.41
CA GLN A 24 -22.64 3.24 -1.34
C GLN A 24 -22.61 4.75 -1.55
N GLU A 25 -22.32 5.54 -0.51
CA GLU A 25 -22.24 7.01 -0.60
C GLU A 25 -21.09 7.45 -1.50
N ILE A 26 -19.91 6.84 -1.38
CA ILE A 26 -18.74 7.16 -2.21
C ILE A 26 -19.04 6.81 -3.67
N ILE A 27 -19.60 5.63 -3.91
CA ILE A 27 -19.98 5.18 -5.25
C ILE A 27 -21.02 6.10 -5.87
N LYS A 28 -22.03 6.51 -5.10
CA LYS A 28 -23.04 7.48 -5.54
C LYS A 28 -22.40 8.80 -5.96
N ASN A 29 -21.51 9.36 -5.15
CA ASN A 29 -20.80 10.60 -5.46
C ASN A 29 -19.94 10.48 -6.71
N LEU A 30 -19.22 9.36 -6.88
CA LEU A 30 -18.43 9.11 -8.08
C LEU A 30 -19.31 8.98 -9.35
N LYS A 31 -20.46 8.33 -9.25
CA LYS A 31 -21.42 8.24 -10.36
C LYS A 31 -22.05 9.59 -10.73
N GLU A 32 -22.31 10.46 -9.76
CA GLU A 32 -22.74 11.83 -10.04
C GLU A 32 -21.67 12.63 -10.79
N ILE A 33 -20.40 12.44 -10.43
CA ILE A 33 -19.27 13.03 -11.15
C ILE A 33 -19.23 12.52 -12.60
N ILE A 34 -19.44 11.22 -12.84
CA ILE A 34 -19.48 10.64 -14.17
C ILE A 34 -20.60 11.27 -15.01
N LYS A 35 -21.80 11.44 -14.43
CA LYS A 35 -22.94 12.09 -15.11
C LYS A 35 -22.63 13.53 -15.49
N LYS A 36 -21.97 14.29 -14.63
CA LYS A 36 -21.59 15.70 -14.87
C LYS A 36 -20.44 15.84 -15.89
N ARG A 37 -19.72 14.77 -16.20
CA ARG A 37 -18.55 14.73 -17.08
C ARG A 37 -17.48 15.78 -16.75
N ASN A 38 -17.44 16.23 -15.51
CA ASN A 38 -16.42 17.17 -15.01
C ASN A 38 -16.18 16.97 -13.51
N PHE A 39 -14.90 17.03 -13.10
CA PHE A 39 -14.50 16.96 -11.71
C PHE A 39 -13.14 17.66 -11.48
N PRO A 40 -12.82 18.14 -10.25
CA PRO A 40 -11.50 18.62 -9.89
C PRO A 40 -10.53 17.43 -9.81
N HIS A 41 -9.27 17.68 -9.46
CA HIS A 41 -8.40 16.57 -9.07
C HIS A 41 -8.99 15.85 -7.86
N LEU A 42 -8.75 14.53 -7.74
CA LEU A 42 -9.26 13.73 -6.62
C LEU A 42 -8.11 13.25 -5.75
N LEU A 43 -8.34 13.18 -4.44
CA LEU A 43 -7.41 12.61 -3.46
C LEU A 43 -8.12 11.51 -2.68
N PHE A 44 -7.70 10.26 -2.91
CA PHE A 44 -8.21 9.09 -2.20
C PHE A 44 -7.31 8.75 -1.03
N VAL A 45 -7.85 8.83 0.17
CA VAL A 45 -7.14 8.58 1.43
C VAL A 45 -7.74 7.37 2.12
N GLY A 46 -6.90 6.52 2.71
CA GLY A 46 -7.35 5.37 3.50
C GLY A 46 -6.25 4.32 3.64
N THR A 47 -6.42 3.34 4.52
CA THR A 47 -5.44 2.29 4.81
C THR A 47 -5.14 1.43 3.58
N GLU A 48 -4.04 0.70 3.59
CA GLU A 48 -3.68 -0.21 2.50
C GLU A 48 -4.64 -1.39 2.41
N GLY A 49 -4.85 -1.92 1.18
CA GLY A 49 -5.69 -3.12 0.96
C GLY A 49 -7.19 -2.90 0.94
N ILE A 50 -7.70 -1.68 1.19
CA ILE A 50 -9.15 -1.40 1.24
C ILE A 50 -9.81 -1.12 -0.13
N GLY A 51 -9.08 -1.23 -1.26
CA GLY A 51 -9.66 -1.09 -2.60
C GLY A 51 -9.61 0.30 -3.24
N LYS A 52 -8.84 1.28 -2.70
CA LYS A 52 -8.67 2.63 -3.28
C LYS A 52 -8.32 2.60 -4.77
N THR A 53 -7.30 1.83 -5.13
CA THR A 53 -6.82 1.73 -6.51
C THR A 53 -7.87 1.08 -7.43
N THR A 54 -8.60 0.10 -6.93
CA THR A 54 -9.68 -0.56 -7.65
C THR A 54 -10.81 0.43 -7.96
N ILE A 55 -11.28 1.18 -6.96
CA ILE A 55 -12.31 2.21 -7.14
C ILE A 55 -11.84 3.29 -8.13
N ALA A 56 -10.60 3.77 -8.00
CA ALA A 56 -10.04 4.77 -8.90
C ALA A 56 -9.98 4.27 -10.35
N ARG A 57 -9.59 3.01 -10.56
CA ARG A 57 -9.53 2.39 -11.90
C ARG A 57 -10.91 2.21 -12.51
N LEU A 58 -11.87 1.73 -11.75
CA LEU A 58 -13.27 1.56 -12.21
C LEU A 58 -13.88 2.91 -12.57
N PHE A 59 -13.72 3.91 -11.69
CA PHE A 59 -14.16 5.26 -11.97
C PHE A 59 -13.54 5.83 -13.25
N ALA A 60 -12.21 5.68 -13.43
CA ALA A 60 -11.55 6.16 -14.65
C ALA A 60 -12.06 5.45 -15.90
N LYS A 61 -12.26 4.13 -15.84
CA LYS A 61 -12.80 3.35 -16.96
C LYS A 61 -14.24 3.76 -17.31
N GLU A 62 -15.12 3.86 -16.32
CA GLU A 62 -16.51 4.28 -16.56
C GLU A 62 -16.62 5.72 -17.05
N PHE A 63 -15.78 6.64 -16.53
CA PHE A 63 -15.75 8.03 -16.95
C PHE A 63 -15.29 8.21 -18.41
N LEU A 64 -14.25 7.47 -18.81
CA LEU A 64 -13.65 7.56 -20.14
C LEU A 64 -14.33 6.67 -21.18
N GLY A 65 -15.07 5.65 -20.74
CA GLY A 65 -15.78 4.70 -21.62
C GLY A 65 -14.83 4.02 -22.62
N LYS A 66 -15.20 4.00 -23.88
CA LYS A 66 -14.44 3.35 -24.97
C LYS A 66 -13.03 3.92 -25.20
N TYR A 67 -12.75 5.11 -24.72
CA TYR A 67 -11.44 5.77 -24.84
C TYR A 67 -10.55 5.58 -23.62
N SER A 68 -10.88 4.67 -22.69
CA SER A 68 -10.14 4.45 -21.46
C SER A 68 -8.67 4.10 -21.69
N ASP A 69 -8.37 3.19 -22.62
CA ASP A 69 -7.02 2.67 -22.80
C ASP A 69 -6.03 3.74 -23.29
N ALA A 70 -6.48 4.71 -24.09
CA ALA A 70 -5.65 5.81 -24.56
C ALA A 70 -5.54 7.00 -23.57
N ASN A 71 -6.59 7.23 -22.79
CA ASN A 71 -6.71 8.42 -21.92
C ASN A 71 -6.51 8.13 -20.43
N TYR A 72 -6.14 6.90 -20.06
CA TYR A 72 -5.91 6.48 -18.69
C TYR A 72 -4.47 6.00 -18.50
N LYS A 73 -3.86 6.40 -17.38
CA LYS A 73 -2.55 5.87 -16.95
C LYS A 73 -2.51 5.72 -15.44
N LEU A 74 -1.99 4.58 -14.97
CA LEU A 74 -1.66 4.34 -13.56
C LEU A 74 -0.14 4.34 -13.39
N VAL A 75 0.35 5.08 -12.42
CA VAL A 75 1.77 5.12 -12.04
C VAL A 75 1.93 4.96 -10.52
N TYR A 76 3.06 4.41 -10.11
CA TYR A 76 3.40 4.19 -8.71
C TYR A 76 4.52 5.14 -8.33
N ALA A 77 4.29 5.99 -7.33
CA ALA A 77 5.27 7.01 -6.93
C ALA A 77 6.51 6.44 -6.23
N ASN A 78 6.38 5.27 -5.61
CA ASN A 78 7.45 4.54 -4.93
C ASN A 78 8.20 3.53 -5.83
N GLU A 79 7.80 3.40 -7.11
CA GLU A 79 8.45 2.48 -8.03
C GLU A 79 9.79 3.05 -8.51
N PRO A 80 10.90 2.30 -8.41
CA PRO A 80 12.19 2.76 -8.91
C PRO A 80 12.15 2.97 -10.43
N LEU A 81 12.89 3.95 -10.90
CA LEU A 81 13.07 4.18 -12.33
C LEU A 81 14.00 3.12 -12.93
N THR A 82 13.69 2.64 -14.11
CA THR A 82 14.59 1.79 -14.90
C THR A 82 15.84 2.56 -15.32
N GLU A 83 16.90 1.87 -15.76
CA GLU A 83 18.13 2.52 -16.23
C GLU A 83 17.87 3.43 -17.43
N GLU A 84 17.04 2.99 -18.37
CA GLU A 84 16.61 3.80 -19.52
C GLU A 84 15.85 5.07 -19.09
N GLU A 85 14.94 4.94 -18.14
CA GLU A 85 14.19 6.05 -17.57
C GLU A 85 15.10 7.06 -16.84
N ARG A 86 16.16 6.59 -16.16
CA ARG A 86 17.17 7.44 -15.53
C ARG A 86 18.01 8.18 -16.56
N ALA A 87 18.41 7.49 -17.64
CA ALA A 87 19.13 8.09 -18.75
C ALA A 87 18.31 9.21 -19.43
N LEU A 88 17.03 8.96 -19.72
CA LEU A 88 16.09 9.95 -20.25
C LEU A 88 15.91 11.14 -19.29
N ALA A 89 15.81 10.90 -17.98
CA ALA A 89 15.71 11.96 -16.99
C ALA A 89 16.95 12.86 -16.96
N SER A 90 18.14 12.31 -17.19
CA SER A 90 19.41 13.04 -17.16
C SER A 90 19.70 13.82 -18.45
N SER A 91 19.27 13.33 -19.62
CA SER A 91 19.53 13.94 -20.93
C SER A 91 18.95 15.35 -21.11
N GLU A 92 17.88 15.69 -20.38
CA GLU A 92 17.22 17.01 -20.46
C GLU A 92 17.49 17.91 -19.23
N ALA A 93 18.60 17.72 -18.52
CA ALA A 93 18.83 18.37 -17.21
C ALA A 93 19.20 19.88 -17.31
N TYR A 94 19.46 20.39 -18.51
CA TYR A 94 19.92 21.78 -18.70
C TYR A 94 18.90 22.63 -19.45
N VAL A 95 18.71 23.88 -19.01
CA VAL A 95 17.97 24.92 -19.73
C VAL A 95 18.87 25.63 -20.68
N SER A 96 18.47 25.77 -21.94
CA SER A 96 19.21 26.58 -22.92
C SER A 96 19.31 28.03 -22.48
N LYS A 97 20.49 28.61 -22.64
CA LYS A 97 20.77 30.04 -22.30
C LYS A 97 19.82 31.03 -23.01
N SER A 98 19.27 30.66 -24.16
CA SER A 98 18.35 31.50 -24.92
C SER A 98 16.92 31.56 -24.39
N LYS A 99 16.56 30.72 -23.39
CA LYS A 99 15.14 30.57 -22.97
C LYS A 99 14.77 31.30 -21.69
N ILE A 100 15.66 31.56 -20.75
CA ILE A 100 15.28 32.09 -19.42
C ILE A 100 16.46 32.86 -18.79
N GLY A 101 16.52 34.16 -18.90
CA GLY A 101 17.35 35.13 -18.22
C GLY A 101 18.33 34.63 -17.13
N SER A 102 18.17 35.06 -15.88
CA SER A 102 19.07 34.74 -14.75
C SER A 102 19.16 33.26 -14.37
N ILE A 103 18.28 32.40 -14.90
CA ILE A 103 18.25 30.95 -14.63
C ILE A 103 18.99 30.17 -15.74
N ALA A 104 19.41 30.85 -16.79
CA ALA A 104 20.11 30.22 -17.91
C ALA A 104 21.42 29.54 -17.45
N GLY A 105 21.57 28.28 -17.88
CA GLY A 105 22.73 27.45 -17.52
C GLY A 105 22.65 26.74 -16.15
N LYS A 106 21.62 27.00 -15.34
CA LYS A 106 21.39 26.25 -14.10
C LYS A 106 20.73 24.90 -14.39
N ARG A 107 21.16 23.90 -13.64
CA ARG A 107 20.51 22.57 -13.68
C ARG A 107 19.13 22.66 -13.05
N ILE A 108 18.07 22.38 -13.82
CA ILE A 108 16.71 22.28 -13.29
C ILE A 108 16.49 20.85 -12.82
N THR A 109 16.39 20.65 -11.52
CA THR A 109 16.02 19.40 -10.90
C THR A 109 14.49 19.24 -10.88
N THR A 110 13.89 18.96 -12.04
CA THR A 110 12.55 18.38 -12.03
C THR A 110 12.73 16.92 -11.62
N PRO A 111 11.96 16.42 -10.63
CA PRO A 111 12.06 15.01 -10.22
C PRO A 111 11.99 14.09 -11.43
N ALA A 112 12.92 13.16 -11.53
CA ALA A 112 13.02 12.23 -12.66
C ALA A 112 11.71 11.48 -12.90
N PHE A 113 11.00 11.08 -11.84
CA PHE A 113 9.69 10.47 -11.90
C PHE A 113 8.67 11.34 -12.67
N ILE A 114 8.59 12.62 -12.33
CA ILE A 114 7.67 13.54 -13.00
C ILE A 114 8.03 13.68 -14.48
N LYS A 115 9.32 13.80 -14.78
CA LYS A 115 9.83 14.00 -16.11
C LYS A 115 9.52 12.85 -17.06
N VAL A 116 9.72 11.61 -16.59
CA VAL A 116 9.65 10.42 -17.41
C VAL A 116 8.28 9.75 -17.36
N LYS A 117 7.69 9.60 -16.17
CA LYS A 117 6.43 8.83 -16.03
C LYS A 117 5.17 9.69 -16.16
N VAL A 118 5.22 10.97 -15.81
CA VAL A 118 4.04 11.85 -15.73
C VAL A 118 3.94 12.84 -16.90
N LYS A 119 4.97 13.65 -17.09
CA LYS A 119 4.95 14.76 -18.04
C LYS A 119 4.60 14.35 -19.49
N PRO A 120 5.16 13.27 -20.06
CA PRO A 120 4.82 12.83 -21.40
C PRO A 120 3.32 12.51 -21.54
N PHE A 121 2.71 11.91 -20.53
CA PHE A 121 1.28 11.58 -20.57
C PHE A 121 0.37 12.81 -20.47
N VAL A 122 0.67 13.76 -19.57
CA VAL A 122 -0.20 14.94 -19.38
C VAL A 122 -0.10 15.96 -20.51
N GLN A 123 1.02 15.96 -21.28
CA GLN A 123 1.26 16.87 -22.40
C GLN A 123 0.50 16.47 -23.67
N ILE A 124 0.31 15.17 -23.89
CA ILE A 124 -0.42 14.66 -25.06
C ILE A 124 -1.91 14.99 -24.91
N LYS A 125 -2.51 15.56 -25.94
CA LYS A 125 -3.94 15.87 -25.96
C LYS A 125 -4.80 14.62 -25.75
N VAL A 126 -6.00 14.84 -25.26
CA VAL A 126 -7.03 13.81 -25.11
C VAL A 126 -7.40 13.22 -26.46
N LEU A 127 -7.68 11.91 -26.49
CA LEU A 127 -8.13 11.21 -27.68
C LEU A 127 -9.66 11.02 -27.64
N GLY A 128 -10.34 11.35 -28.72
CA GLY A 128 -11.79 11.21 -28.85
C GLY A 128 -12.59 12.26 -28.07
N ASP A 129 -13.83 11.91 -27.70
CA ASP A 129 -14.80 12.82 -27.05
C ASP A 129 -14.69 12.90 -25.53
N ALA A 130 -13.63 12.34 -24.93
CA ALA A 130 -13.41 12.47 -23.51
C ALA A 130 -13.02 13.93 -23.15
N PRO A 131 -13.54 14.48 -22.04
CA PRO A 131 -13.26 15.88 -21.69
C PRO A 131 -11.80 16.10 -21.28
N PHE A 132 -11.13 15.10 -20.72
CA PHE A 132 -9.72 15.12 -20.33
C PHE A 132 -9.21 13.69 -20.06
N LYS A 133 -7.89 13.57 -19.95
CA LYS A 133 -7.21 12.34 -19.55
C LYS A 133 -7.28 12.14 -18.02
N ILE A 134 -7.09 10.91 -17.57
CA ILE A 134 -7.03 10.57 -16.16
C ILE A 134 -5.68 9.93 -15.83
N LEU A 135 -4.93 10.56 -14.95
CA LEU A 135 -3.69 10.02 -14.38
C LEU A 135 -3.94 9.61 -12.94
N ILE A 136 -3.77 8.33 -12.65
CA ILE A 136 -3.82 7.81 -11.27
C ILE A 136 -2.39 7.67 -10.76
N VAL A 137 -2.09 8.26 -9.59
CA VAL A 137 -0.78 8.17 -8.93
C VAL A 137 -0.96 7.48 -7.58
N LYS A 138 -0.46 6.24 -7.48
CA LYS A 138 -0.52 5.46 -6.24
C LYS A 138 0.71 5.75 -5.36
N ASN A 139 0.53 5.65 -4.04
CA ASN A 139 1.55 5.92 -3.01
C ASN A 139 2.14 7.34 -3.14
N PHE A 140 1.25 8.32 -3.33
CA PHE A 140 1.63 9.70 -3.64
C PHE A 140 2.48 10.34 -2.54
N GLU A 141 2.33 9.95 -1.29
CA GLU A 141 3.15 10.35 -0.14
C GLU A 141 4.64 10.06 -0.33
N ALA A 142 5.00 9.02 -1.08
CA ALA A 142 6.40 8.64 -1.34
C ALA A 142 7.18 9.71 -2.13
N LEU A 143 6.49 10.66 -2.76
CA LEU A 143 7.15 11.77 -3.47
C LEU A 143 7.78 12.81 -2.54
N GLY A 144 7.38 12.88 -1.27
CA GLY A 144 7.92 13.84 -0.31
C GLY A 144 7.96 15.28 -0.86
N SER A 145 9.11 15.93 -0.84
CA SER A 145 9.33 17.29 -1.36
C SER A 145 9.04 17.44 -2.86
N ASN A 146 9.08 16.34 -3.61
CA ASN A 146 8.82 16.35 -5.06
C ASN A 146 7.34 16.61 -5.42
N GLN A 147 6.44 16.60 -4.45
CA GLN A 147 5.02 16.94 -4.63
C GLN A 147 4.83 18.38 -5.16
N GLN A 148 5.74 19.30 -4.90
CA GLN A 148 5.68 20.66 -5.46
C GLN A 148 5.69 20.68 -7.00
N GLY A 149 6.40 19.72 -7.62
CA GLY A 149 6.37 19.55 -9.06
C GLY A 149 4.99 19.13 -9.59
N PHE A 150 4.26 18.30 -8.83
CA PHE A 150 2.87 17.93 -9.16
C PHE A 150 1.92 19.11 -9.07
N ARG A 151 2.04 19.96 -8.05
CA ARG A 151 1.23 21.18 -7.94
C ARG A 151 1.28 21.97 -9.25
N ARG A 152 2.48 22.21 -9.77
CA ARG A 152 2.67 22.96 -11.03
C ARG A 152 2.04 22.22 -12.23
N LEU A 153 2.14 20.91 -12.30
CA LEU A 153 1.49 20.13 -13.36
C LEU A 153 -0.04 20.21 -13.29
N MET A 154 -0.62 20.17 -12.10
CA MET A 154 -2.06 20.31 -11.90
C MET A 154 -2.59 21.66 -12.40
N GLU A 155 -1.81 22.74 -12.18
CA GLU A 155 -2.16 24.08 -12.65
C GLU A 155 -2.05 24.20 -14.18
N ILE A 156 -0.96 23.71 -14.77
CA ILE A 156 -0.69 23.87 -16.21
C ILE A 156 -1.55 22.93 -17.08
N TYR A 157 -1.71 21.68 -16.66
CA TYR A 157 -2.36 20.64 -17.46
C TYR A 157 -3.73 20.24 -16.95
N GLY A 158 -4.29 20.97 -15.97
CA GLY A 158 -5.60 20.63 -15.39
C GLY A 158 -6.75 20.63 -16.39
N SER A 159 -6.68 21.42 -17.45
CA SER A 159 -7.68 21.38 -18.53
C SER A 159 -7.58 20.15 -19.44
N ASN A 160 -6.40 19.53 -19.54
CA ASN A 160 -6.14 18.36 -20.39
C ASN A 160 -6.11 17.04 -19.64
N CYS A 161 -5.76 17.08 -18.34
CA CYS A 161 -5.59 15.89 -17.54
C CYS A 161 -6.03 16.12 -16.08
N ARG A 162 -6.93 15.27 -15.58
CA ARG A 162 -7.28 15.21 -14.15
C ARG A 162 -6.46 14.13 -13.47
N MET A 163 -6.05 14.41 -12.25
CA MET A 163 -5.23 13.49 -11.46
C MET A 163 -6.05 12.91 -10.32
N ILE A 164 -5.91 11.61 -10.11
CA ILE A 164 -6.44 10.89 -8.95
C ILE A 164 -5.23 10.45 -8.14
N LEU A 165 -5.01 11.11 -7.01
CA LEU A 165 -3.91 10.82 -6.11
C LEU A 165 -4.36 9.83 -5.04
N ILE A 166 -3.58 8.80 -4.78
CA ILE A 166 -3.90 7.76 -3.80
C ILE A 166 -2.81 7.75 -2.74
N THR A 167 -3.23 7.92 -1.48
CA THR A 167 -2.33 7.91 -0.32
C THR A 167 -2.87 7.05 0.81
N THR A 168 -1.99 6.61 1.68
CA THR A 168 -2.37 5.94 2.94
C THR A 168 -2.47 6.94 4.10
N LYS A 169 -1.73 8.05 4.04
CA LYS A 169 -1.63 9.07 5.09
C LYS A 169 -1.78 10.46 4.51
N ILE A 170 -2.80 11.19 4.92
CA ILE A 170 -3.01 12.58 4.48
C ILE A 170 -1.89 13.52 4.97
N SER A 171 -1.30 13.24 6.14
CA SER A 171 -0.17 14.00 6.68
C SER A 171 1.09 13.96 5.82
N GLY A 172 1.20 12.98 4.93
CA GLY A 172 2.27 12.89 3.94
C GLY A 172 2.06 13.75 2.68
N ILE A 173 0.95 14.49 2.60
CA ILE A 173 0.57 15.31 1.44
C ILE A 173 0.66 16.78 1.79
N ILE A 174 1.32 17.56 0.93
CA ILE A 174 1.46 19.01 1.15
C ILE A 174 0.12 19.74 0.95
N GLU A 175 -0.14 20.75 1.77
CA GLU A 175 -1.38 21.54 1.75
C GLU A 175 -1.73 22.10 0.34
N PRO A 176 -0.80 22.60 -0.47
CA PRO A 176 -1.11 23.07 -1.82
C PRO A 176 -1.69 22.00 -2.76
N ILE A 177 -1.45 20.71 -2.52
CA ILE A 177 -2.08 19.60 -3.26
C ILE A 177 -3.47 19.32 -2.71
N ILE A 178 -3.62 19.27 -1.39
CA ILE A 178 -4.91 19.01 -0.73
C ILE A 178 -5.95 20.04 -1.17
N SER A 179 -5.58 21.33 -1.17
CA SER A 179 -6.48 22.43 -1.55
C SER A 179 -6.95 22.41 -3.02
N ARG A 180 -6.29 21.63 -3.88
CA ARG A 180 -6.64 21.45 -5.31
C ARG A 180 -7.39 20.18 -5.60
N CYS A 181 -7.61 19.35 -4.59
CA CYS A 181 -8.25 18.06 -4.74
C CYS A 181 -9.57 17.99 -4.00
N GLN A 182 -10.53 17.29 -4.57
CA GLN A 182 -11.68 16.81 -3.80
C GLN A 182 -11.25 15.56 -3.04
N LEU A 183 -11.39 15.59 -1.73
CA LEU A 183 -11.01 14.50 -0.83
C LEU A 183 -12.09 13.43 -0.79
N PHE A 184 -11.66 12.17 -0.91
CA PHE A 184 -12.46 10.98 -0.66
C PHE A 184 -11.78 10.13 0.41
N LEU A 185 -12.39 10.04 1.57
CA LEU A 185 -11.95 9.15 2.63
C LEU A 185 -12.52 7.76 2.38
N ILE A 186 -11.65 6.83 1.97
CA ILE A 186 -12.04 5.44 1.74
C ILE A 186 -11.84 4.67 3.04
N THR A 187 -12.94 4.37 3.72
CA THR A 187 -12.94 3.63 4.98
C THR A 187 -12.99 2.12 4.76
N GLN A 188 -12.88 1.36 5.82
CA GLN A 188 -13.12 -0.07 5.82
C GLN A 188 -14.55 -0.38 5.40
N VAL A 189 -14.76 -1.57 4.82
CA VAL A 189 -16.10 -2.04 4.48
C VAL A 189 -16.84 -2.38 5.76
N ASP A 190 -18.13 -2.05 5.82
CA ASP A 190 -18.99 -2.46 6.93
C ASP A 190 -19.15 -3.99 6.97
N PHE A 191 -19.46 -4.50 8.17
CA PHE A 191 -19.56 -5.96 8.39
C PHE A 191 -20.68 -6.61 7.56
N ILE A 192 -21.79 -5.92 7.34
CA ILE A 192 -22.93 -6.47 6.61
C ILE A 192 -22.55 -6.71 5.16
N SER A 193 -22.04 -5.70 4.48
CA SER A 193 -21.57 -5.79 3.08
C SER A 193 -20.41 -6.79 2.94
N PHE A 194 -19.49 -6.81 3.91
CA PHE A 194 -18.41 -7.81 3.94
C PHE A 194 -18.95 -9.24 4.01
N LYS A 195 -19.89 -9.50 4.93
CA LYS A 195 -20.51 -10.81 5.10
C LYS A 195 -21.22 -11.28 3.84
N GLU A 196 -22.00 -10.41 3.20
CA GLU A 196 -22.68 -10.71 1.94
C GLU A 196 -21.70 -11.15 0.84
N LEU A 197 -20.59 -10.42 0.70
CA LEU A 197 -19.53 -10.76 -0.26
C LEU A 197 -18.91 -12.15 0.04
N ILE A 198 -18.59 -12.43 1.30
CA ILE A 198 -17.97 -13.70 1.69
C ILE A 198 -18.93 -14.87 1.44
N ILE A 199 -20.22 -14.70 1.74
CA ILE A 199 -21.25 -15.72 1.45
C ILE A 199 -21.41 -15.94 -0.07
N ASP A 200 -21.35 -14.88 -0.87
CA ASP A 200 -21.40 -15.01 -2.33
C ASP A 200 -20.19 -15.80 -2.86
N ILE A 201 -18.98 -15.49 -2.36
CA ILE A 201 -17.76 -16.24 -2.72
C ILE A 201 -17.86 -17.69 -2.27
N SER A 202 -18.34 -17.97 -1.06
CA SER A 202 -18.47 -19.35 -0.53
C SER A 202 -19.39 -20.20 -1.40
N LYS A 203 -20.51 -19.63 -1.87
CA LYS A 203 -21.43 -20.31 -2.79
C LYS A 203 -20.78 -20.60 -4.14
N LYS A 204 -20.02 -19.63 -4.70
CA LYS A 204 -19.35 -19.78 -6.00
C LYS A 204 -18.20 -20.78 -5.98
N GLU A 205 -17.51 -20.88 -4.85
CA GLU A 205 -16.38 -21.83 -4.66
C GLU A 205 -16.79 -23.12 -3.95
N SER A 206 -18.11 -23.30 -3.68
CA SER A 206 -18.69 -24.53 -3.12
C SER A 206 -18.10 -24.96 -1.79
N PHE A 207 -17.74 -24.02 -0.90
CA PHE A 207 -17.36 -24.32 0.48
C PHE A 207 -18.37 -23.78 1.49
N GLN A 208 -18.46 -24.42 2.65
CA GLN A 208 -19.29 -23.96 3.75
C GLN A 208 -18.48 -23.08 4.70
N ILE A 209 -19.11 -22.03 5.20
CA ILE A 209 -18.52 -21.12 6.16
C ILE A 209 -19.57 -20.66 7.18
N ASP A 210 -19.27 -20.82 8.45
CA ASP A 210 -20.16 -20.42 9.53
C ASP A 210 -20.08 -18.92 9.83
N ASN A 211 -21.16 -18.38 10.42
CA ASN A 211 -21.19 -16.95 10.78
C ASN A 211 -20.08 -16.56 11.75
N ASP A 212 -19.73 -17.42 12.70
CA ASP A 212 -18.66 -17.13 13.66
C ASP A 212 -17.30 -17.05 12.98
N VAL A 213 -17.07 -17.88 11.96
CA VAL A 213 -15.86 -17.84 11.13
C VAL A 213 -15.79 -16.54 10.34
N ILE A 214 -16.93 -16.05 9.79
CA ILE A 214 -16.98 -14.76 9.08
C ILE A 214 -16.67 -13.59 10.03
N ILE A 215 -17.19 -13.61 11.26
CA ILE A 215 -16.91 -12.59 12.28
C ILE A 215 -15.41 -12.54 12.59
N ILE A 216 -14.80 -13.70 12.77
CA ILE A 216 -13.36 -13.79 13.05
C ILE A 216 -12.53 -13.36 11.84
N LEU A 217 -12.90 -13.79 10.64
CA LEU A 217 -12.26 -13.36 9.40
C LEU A 217 -12.30 -11.83 9.24
N TYR A 218 -13.45 -11.19 9.50
CA TYR A 218 -13.58 -9.74 9.46
C TYR A 218 -12.63 -9.04 10.44
N LYS A 219 -12.55 -9.55 11.69
CA LYS A 219 -11.65 -9.02 12.72
C LYS A 219 -10.18 -9.23 12.38
N LEU A 220 -9.81 -10.40 11.83
CA LEU A 220 -8.44 -10.72 11.43
C LEU A 220 -7.95 -9.83 10.29
N CYS A 221 -8.82 -9.60 9.32
CA CYS A 221 -8.50 -8.81 8.12
C CYS A 221 -8.82 -7.32 8.29
N GLU A 222 -9.35 -6.88 9.45
CA GLU A 222 -9.72 -5.48 9.70
C GLU A 222 -10.62 -4.92 8.58
N GLY A 223 -11.54 -5.72 8.05
CA GLY A 223 -12.41 -5.32 6.94
C GLY A 223 -11.71 -5.13 5.58
N LYS A 224 -10.46 -5.59 5.45
CA LYS A 224 -9.69 -5.54 4.18
C LYS A 224 -10.09 -6.73 3.30
N ILE A 225 -10.94 -6.50 2.32
CA ILE A 225 -11.49 -7.54 1.43
C ILE A 225 -10.38 -8.36 0.75
N SER A 226 -9.33 -7.70 0.26
CA SER A 226 -8.24 -8.39 -0.44
C SER A 226 -7.58 -9.44 0.43
N GLN A 227 -7.29 -9.11 1.71
CA GLN A 227 -6.69 -10.05 2.67
C GLN A 227 -7.65 -11.18 3.04
N ALA A 228 -8.95 -10.88 3.17
CA ALA A 228 -9.95 -11.90 3.46
C ALA A 228 -10.07 -12.92 2.32
N ILE A 229 -10.08 -12.47 1.07
CA ILE A 229 -10.13 -13.36 -0.10
C ILE A 229 -8.86 -14.22 -0.19
N ASP A 230 -7.68 -13.61 0.01
CA ASP A 230 -6.40 -14.33 -0.01
C ASP A 230 -6.37 -15.41 1.09
N LEU A 231 -6.82 -15.08 2.31
CA LEU A 231 -6.87 -16.02 3.44
C LEU A 231 -7.87 -17.16 3.21
N LEU A 232 -9.05 -16.85 2.67
CA LEU A 232 -10.04 -17.87 2.31
C LEU A 232 -9.50 -18.81 1.23
N GLN A 233 -8.82 -18.30 0.22
CA GLN A 233 -8.21 -19.13 -0.80
C GLN A 233 -7.14 -20.05 -0.22
N LEU A 234 -6.28 -19.56 0.68
CA LEU A 234 -5.29 -20.38 1.37
C LEU A 234 -5.95 -21.49 2.20
N CYS A 235 -7.01 -21.18 2.94
CA CYS A 235 -7.76 -22.17 3.70
C CYS A 235 -8.39 -23.22 2.78
N SER A 236 -8.97 -22.82 1.64
CA SER A 236 -9.60 -23.75 0.69
C SER A 236 -8.61 -24.73 0.04
N ILE A 237 -7.39 -24.27 -0.26
CA ILE A 237 -6.33 -25.10 -0.87
C ILE A 237 -5.85 -26.18 0.11
N SER A 238 -5.91 -25.94 1.42
CA SER A 238 -5.51 -26.91 2.44
C SER A 238 -6.40 -28.15 2.50
N GLY A 239 -7.57 -28.13 1.85
CA GLY A 239 -8.54 -29.21 1.84
C GLY A 239 -9.21 -29.49 3.19
N LYS A 240 -8.92 -28.68 4.20
CA LYS A 240 -9.55 -28.71 5.52
C LYS A 240 -10.85 -27.89 5.52
N PRO A 241 -11.82 -28.18 6.40
CA PRO A 241 -12.95 -27.29 6.63
C PRO A 241 -12.46 -25.89 6.99
N ILE A 242 -13.16 -24.85 6.49
CA ILE A 242 -12.83 -23.47 6.84
C ILE A 242 -13.45 -23.15 8.20
N ASP A 243 -12.74 -23.50 9.25
CA ASP A 243 -13.08 -23.23 10.63
C ASP A 243 -12.16 -22.14 11.23
N VAL A 244 -12.40 -21.83 12.48
CA VAL A 244 -11.66 -20.80 13.22
C VAL A 244 -10.18 -21.17 13.34
N GLU A 245 -9.89 -22.45 13.57
CA GLU A 245 -8.52 -22.95 13.74
C GLU A 245 -7.72 -22.82 12.43
N THR A 246 -8.32 -23.25 11.31
CA THR A 246 -7.72 -23.13 9.97
C THR A 246 -7.47 -21.65 9.57
N LEU A 247 -8.39 -20.75 9.95
CA LEU A 247 -8.18 -19.32 9.73
C LEU A 247 -6.99 -18.77 10.52
N TYR A 248 -6.85 -19.18 11.80
CA TYR A 248 -5.72 -18.75 12.63
C TYR A 248 -4.39 -19.34 12.16
N GLU A 249 -4.37 -20.61 11.74
CA GLU A 249 -3.19 -21.26 11.17
C GLU A 249 -2.68 -20.53 9.91
N ASN A 250 -3.59 -20.12 9.03
CA ASN A 250 -3.24 -19.45 7.76
C ASN A 250 -3.17 -17.91 7.86
N SER A 251 -3.54 -17.33 9.01
CA SER A 251 -3.54 -15.89 9.16
C SER A 251 -2.14 -15.32 9.45
N GLN A 252 -1.96 -14.02 9.17
CA GLN A 252 -0.74 -13.28 9.58
C GLN A 252 -0.49 -13.29 11.09
N LYS A 253 -1.43 -13.76 11.93
CA LYS A 253 -1.18 -13.98 13.36
C LYS A 253 -0.22 -15.13 13.60
N PHE A 254 -0.08 -16.05 12.68
CA PHE A 254 1.02 -17.01 12.72
C PHE A 254 2.39 -16.29 12.62
N GLN A 255 2.46 -15.24 11.83
CA GLN A 255 3.66 -14.38 11.74
C GLN A 255 3.93 -13.67 13.07
N ASN A 256 2.89 -13.10 13.71
CA ASN A 256 3.02 -12.47 15.01
C ASN A 256 3.40 -13.49 16.11
N ASN A 257 2.93 -14.73 16.03
CA ASN A 257 3.35 -15.79 16.93
C ASN A 257 4.82 -16.17 16.74
N LEU A 258 5.33 -16.16 15.50
CA LEU A 258 6.75 -16.38 15.21
C LEU A 258 7.61 -15.21 15.77
N VAL A 259 7.18 -13.97 15.56
CA VAL A 259 7.86 -12.78 16.10
C VAL A 259 7.80 -12.77 17.63
N ARG A 260 6.68 -13.16 18.22
CA ARG A 260 6.55 -13.35 19.68
C ARG A 260 7.47 -14.46 20.18
N SER A 261 7.57 -15.58 19.49
CA SER A 261 8.49 -16.67 19.80
C SER A 261 9.94 -16.21 19.68
N LEU A 262 10.28 -15.42 18.66
CA LEU A 262 11.58 -14.78 18.50
C LEU A 262 11.90 -13.90 19.70
N LEU A 263 10.99 -13.03 20.11
CA LEU A 263 11.17 -12.15 21.25
C LEU A 263 11.34 -12.96 22.56
N LEU A 264 10.54 -14.00 22.78
CA LEU A 264 10.64 -14.85 23.97
C LEU A 264 11.96 -15.64 24.01
N LEU A 265 12.46 -16.15 22.88
CA LEU A 265 13.78 -16.79 22.79
C LEU A 265 14.90 -15.80 23.13
N THR A 266 14.79 -14.57 22.64
CA THR A 266 15.77 -13.51 22.91
C THR A 266 15.76 -13.12 24.39
N LEU A 267 14.57 -12.98 24.98
CA LEU A 267 14.42 -12.69 26.43
C LEU A 267 14.84 -13.88 27.34
N LYS A 268 14.95 -15.09 26.80
CA LYS A 268 15.53 -16.25 27.50
C LYS A 268 17.05 -16.36 27.35
N GLY A 269 17.69 -15.45 26.60
CA GLY A 269 19.12 -15.47 26.33
C GLY A 269 19.57 -16.50 25.27
N ASP A 270 18.64 -17.20 24.61
CA ASP A 270 18.96 -18.20 23.57
C ASP A 270 19.23 -17.53 22.21
N PHE A 271 20.35 -16.80 22.12
CA PHE A 271 20.74 -16.06 20.91
C PHE A 271 20.87 -16.96 19.67
N PRO A 272 21.46 -18.18 19.72
CA PRO A 272 21.59 -19.01 18.53
C PRO A 272 20.24 -19.34 17.88
N LYS A 273 19.26 -19.78 18.67
CA LYS A 273 17.90 -20.09 18.17
C LYS A 273 17.13 -18.83 17.74
N ALA A 274 17.28 -17.74 18.48
CA ALA A 274 16.68 -16.46 18.11
C ALA A 274 17.19 -15.99 16.73
N ARG A 275 18.50 -16.09 16.48
CA ARG A 275 19.11 -15.76 15.19
C ARG A 275 18.59 -16.62 14.04
N GLU A 276 18.50 -17.93 14.24
CA GLU A 276 17.98 -18.86 13.23
C GLU A 276 16.52 -18.56 12.90
N LEU A 277 15.68 -18.33 13.92
CA LEU A 277 14.28 -17.97 13.74
C LEU A 277 14.13 -16.63 13.05
N ALA A 278 14.93 -15.62 13.38
CA ALA A 278 14.91 -14.32 12.71
C ALA A 278 15.22 -14.44 11.22
N ARG A 279 16.25 -15.22 10.85
CA ARG A 279 16.58 -15.50 9.44
C ARG A 279 15.46 -16.23 8.71
N THR A 280 14.80 -17.17 9.37
CA THR A 280 13.65 -17.89 8.82
C THR A 280 12.49 -16.93 8.56
N ILE A 281 12.19 -16.05 9.51
CA ILE A 281 11.14 -15.04 9.35
C ILE A 281 11.45 -14.11 8.18
N ILE A 282 12.67 -13.57 8.10
CA ILE A 282 13.09 -12.65 7.03
C ILE A 282 13.04 -13.33 5.66
N SER A 283 13.56 -14.56 5.54
CA SER A 283 13.60 -15.28 4.27
C SER A 283 12.21 -15.69 3.78
N SER A 284 11.33 -16.14 4.70
CA SER A 284 9.99 -16.63 4.38
C SER A 284 9.01 -15.50 4.05
N TYR A 285 9.10 -14.38 4.78
CA TYR A 285 8.15 -13.26 4.65
C TYR A 285 8.73 -12.05 3.92
N LYS A 286 10.02 -12.09 3.55
CA LYS A 286 10.76 -11.01 2.86
C LYS A 286 10.70 -9.68 3.60
N TYR A 287 10.68 -9.72 4.93
CA TYR A 287 10.74 -8.51 5.75
C TYR A 287 12.09 -7.81 5.62
N ASN A 288 12.05 -6.49 5.59
CA ASN A 288 13.23 -5.67 5.86
C ASN A 288 13.44 -5.50 7.38
N ALA A 289 14.58 -4.95 7.78
CA ALA A 289 14.90 -4.76 9.20
C ALA A 289 13.85 -3.88 9.92
N HIS A 290 13.43 -2.79 9.29
CA HIS A 290 12.45 -1.85 9.83
C HIS A 290 11.08 -2.53 10.09
N GLU A 291 10.62 -3.37 9.18
CA GLU A 291 9.37 -4.12 9.35
C GLU A 291 9.46 -5.10 10.52
N LEU A 292 10.58 -5.82 10.65
CA LEU A 292 10.79 -6.74 11.78
C LEU A 292 10.88 -5.99 13.11
N PHE A 293 11.54 -4.83 13.16
CA PHE A 293 11.64 -4.00 14.35
C PHE A 293 10.28 -3.47 14.81
N ASN A 294 9.43 -3.04 13.88
CA ASN A 294 8.06 -2.63 14.18
C ASN A 294 7.22 -3.79 14.75
N LEU A 295 7.33 -4.99 14.18
CA LEU A 295 6.64 -6.17 14.70
C LEU A 295 7.13 -6.56 16.11
N LEU A 296 8.43 -6.48 16.37
CA LEU A 296 9.00 -6.70 17.71
C LEU A 296 8.50 -5.65 18.72
N LEU A 297 8.42 -4.39 18.31
CA LEU A 297 7.88 -3.30 19.13
C LEU A 297 6.42 -3.57 19.52
N ASP A 298 5.58 -3.95 18.57
CA ASP A 298 4.18 -4.29 18.79
C ASP A 298 4.02 -5.44 19.78
N GLU A 299 4.89 -6.46 19.71
CA GLU A 299 4.86 -7.57 20.65
C GLU A 299 5.38 -7.18 22.06
N ILE A 300 6.39 -6.33 22.18
CA ILE A 300 6.88 -5.80 23.48
C ILE A 300 5.78 -5.03 24.22
N ILE A 301 4.98 -4.25 23.46
CA ILE A 301 3.87 -3.49 24.07
C ILE A 301 2.80 -4.41 24.66
N LYS A 302 2.57 -5.57 24.05
CA LYS A 302 1.57 -6.56 24.50
C LYS A 302 2.04 -7.43 25.67
N LEU A 303 3.36 -7.54 25.92
CA LEU A 303 3.89 -8.36 26.99
C LEU A 303 3.69 -7.69 28.37
N PRO A 304 3.42 -8.47 29.43
CA PRO A 304 3.30 -7.96 30.81
C PRO A 304 4.68 -7.69 31.42
N LEU A 305 5.41 -6.73 30.87
CA LEU A 305 6.73 -6.31 31.33
C LEU A 305 6.64 -5.14 32.30
N SER A 306 7.63 -5.02 33.21
CA SER A 306 7.78 -3.82 34.06
C SER A 306 7.95 -2.56 33.18
N LYS A 307 7.58 -1.39 33.70
CA LYS A 307 7.76 -0.12 32.97
C LYS A 307 9.20 0.11 32.55
N PHE A 308 10.14 -0.22 33.46
CA PHE A 308 11.57 -0.09 33.22
C PHE A 308 12.06 -1.01 32.11
N ALA A 309 11.73 -2.30 32.15
CA ALA A 309 12.11 -3.27 31.11
C ALA A 309 11.53 -2.89 29.75
N ARG A 310 10.25 -2.51 29.70
CA ARG A 310 9.61 -2.08 28.47
C ARG A 310 10.28 -0.86 27.85
N SER A 311 10.60 0.16 28.66
CA SER A 311 11.27 1.37 28.19
C SER A 311 12.66 1.08 27.61
N ASN A 312 13.44 0.23 28.26
CA ASN A 312 14.78 -0.15 27.78
C ASN A 312 14.71 -0.94 26.47
N LEU A 313 13.77 -1.89 26.35
CA LEU A 313 13.59 -2.66 25.11
C LEU A 313 13.17 -1.76 23.94
N ILE A 314 12.28 -0.79 24.18
CA ILE A 314 11.88 0.20 23.16
C ILE A 314 13.09 1.02 22.73
N ASN A 315 13.93 1.48 23.65
CA ASN A 315 15.14 2.23 23.32
C ASN A 315 16.13 1.41 22.48
N LEU A 316 16.32 0.13 22.82
CA LEU A 316 17.18 -0.77 22.03
C LEU A 316 16.68 -0.93 20.58
N ILE A 317 15.36 -1.08 20.41
CA ILE A 317 14.76 -1.15 19.08
C ILE A 317 14.94 0.18 18.32
N ALA A 318 14.67 1.31 18.98
CA ALA A 318 14.80 2.63 18.33
C ALA A 318 16.24 2.90 17.87
N GLU A 319 17.26 2.52 18.69
CA GLU A 319 18.66 2.60 18.26
C GLU A 319 18.98 1.69 17.07
N ALA A 320 18.45 0.47 17.05
CA ALA A 320 18.68 -0.47 15.97
C ALA A 320 18.02 0.01 14.67
N ASP A 321 16.81 0.55 14.77
CA ASP A 321 16.07 1.10 13.63
C ASP A 321 16.79 2.31 13.04
N PHE A 322 17.26 3.24 13.87
CA PHE A 322 18.06 4.37 13.44
C PHE A 322 19.34 3.94 12.71
N ARG A 323 20.04 2.94 13.24
CA ARG A 323 21.27 2.40 12.60
C ARG A 323 20.98 1.65 11.29
N ALA A 324 19.80 1.06 11.16
CA ALA A 324 19.41 0.36 9.94
C ALA A 324 19.15 1.31 8.76
N LEU A 325 18.87 2.61 9.02
CA LEU A 325 18.72 3.62 7.96
C LEU A 325 20.02 3.87 7.19
N ASP A 326 21.16 3.85 7.88
CA ASP A 326 22.49 4.09 7.30
C ASP A 326 23.27 2.78 7.07
N GLY A 327 22.79 1.66 7.60
CA GLY A 327 23.45 0.36 7.53
C GLY A 327 23.28 -0.29 6.17
N ILE A 328 24.41 -0.78 5.60
CA ILE A 328 24.41 -1.50 4.30
C ILE A 328 23.81 -2.89 4.46
N ASP A 329 23.96 -3.53 5.63
CA ASP A 329 23.54 -4.91 5.89
C ASP A 329 22.54 -4.99 7.03
N ASN A 330 21.31 -5.31 6.68
CA ASN A 330 20.19 -5.48 7.62
C ASN A 330 20.39 -6.68 8.57
N ASP A 331 21.03 -7.77 8.11
CA ASP A 331 21.27 -8.96 8.97
C ASP A 331 22.18 -8.62 10.15
N ILE A 332 23.18 -7.77 9.95
CA ILE A 332 24.07 -7.30 11.02
C ILE A 332 23.29 -6.50 12.08
N GLN A 333 22.43 -5.58 11.65
CA GLN A 333 21.65 -4.75 12.58
C GLN A 333 20.65 -5.56 13.40
N ILE A 334 20.00 -6.53 12.76
CA ILE A 334 19.07 -7.44 13.42
C ILE A 334 19.80 -8.31 14.45
N ASN A 335 20.93 -8.91 14.08
CA ASN A 335 21.74 -9.71 15.02
C ASN A 335 22.27 -8.88 16.18
N ALA A 336 22.67 -7.64 15.95
CA ALA A 336 23.11 -6.71 16.98
C ALA A 336 21.97 -6.39 17.98
N LEU A 337 20.74 -6.16 17.47
CA LEU A 337 19.58 -5.95 18.33
C LEU A 337 19.28 -7.19 19.18
N LEU A 338 19.17 -8.37 18.57
CA LEU A 338 18.90 -9.62 19.29
C LEU A 338 19.93 -9.89 20.38
N SER A 339 21.23 -9.69 20.09
CA SER A 339 22.30 -9.83 21.06
C SER A 339 22.15 -8.86 22.25
N LYS A 340 21.82 -7.58 22.00
CA LYS A 340 21.59 -6.59 23.04
C LYS A 340 20.40 -6.93 23.94
N ILE A 341 19.32 -7.46 23.37
CA ILE A 341 18.15 -7.90 24.15
C ILE A 341 18.51 -9.11 24.99
N CYS A 342 19.28 -10.08 24.48
CA CYS A 342 19.76 -11.22 25.28
C CYS A 342 20.59 -10.74 26.47
N LEU A 343 21.58 -9.87 26.25
CA LEU A 343 22.41 -9.30 27.35
C LEU A 343 21.58 -8.50 28.36
N PHE A 344 20.57 -7.78 27.88
CA PHE A 344 19.67 -7.05 28.77
C PHE A 344 18.85 -8.01 29.65
N SER A 345 18.41 -9.14 29.09
CA SER A 345 17.62 -10.13 29.84
C SER A 345 18.41 -10.88 30.91
N GLU A 346 19.73 -11.04 30.74
CA GLU A 346 20.61 -11.62 31.79
C GLU A 346 20.76 -10.71 33.01
N ASN A 347 20.48 -9.42 32.88
CA ASN A 347 20.56 -8.41 33.93
C ASN A 347 19.18 -8.04 34.54
N LEU A 348 18.10 -8.74 34.16
CA LEU A 348 16.76 -8.60 34.72
C LEU A 348 16.47 -9.63 35.77
#